data_3f9591e06134203c6dcb990ce07ace3a
#
_entry.id   3f9591e06134203c6dcb990ce07ace3a
#
_cell.length_a   1.000
_cell.length_b   1.000
_cell.length_c   1.000
_cell.angle_alpha   90.00
_cell.angle_beta   90.00
_cell.angle_gamma   90.00
#
_symmetry.space_group_name_H-M   'P 1'
#
loop_
_entity.id
_entity.type
_entity.pdbx_description
1 polymer ?
#
loop_
_entity_poly.entity_id
_entity_poly.type
_entity_poly.pdbx_seq_one_letter_code
_entity_poly.pdbx_strand_id
1 'polypeptide(L)'
;HPAFNCPLKEGEKQEDCQLVFDTEGPLTSSIVNEEGALCPRTKILNLFGKCLKLEEHLFDEDALIIENHQAQRIGLADADGKVYLEVEFDAPLFGIWSPAKKHAPFVCIEPWYGRSDREDFDHILENREWGNELEPGDIFEKDYKILVK
;
A
#
# COMPACT_ATOMS: atom_id res chain seq x y z
N HIS A 1 -8.04 6.06 2.11
CA HIS A 1 -8.21 4.63 2.47
C HIS A 1 -9.17 3.92 1.49
N PRO A 2 -8.96 4.04 0.18
CA PRO A 2 -9.82 3.39 -0.80
C PRO A 2 -9.65 1.87 -0.75
N ALA A 3 -10.79 1.15 -0.74
CA ALA A 3 -10.86 -0.29 -0.72
C ALA A 3 -11.62 -0.80 -1.95
N PHE A 4 -11.16 -1.90 -2.52
CA PHE A 4 -11.67 -2.45 -3.77
C PHE A 4 -12.02 -3.92 -3.61
N ASN A 5 -13.11 -4.36 -4.24
CA ASN A 5 -13.49 -5.77 -4.24
C ASN A 5 -12.35 -6.64 -4.78
N CYS A 6 -11.98 -7.66 -3.99
CA CYS A 6 -10.97 -8.64 -4.34
C CYS A 6 -11.25 -9.95 -3.59
N PRO A 7 -11.66 -11.01 -4.28
CA PRO A 7 -11.79 -11.12 -5.75
C PRO A 7 -12.97 -10.34 -6.34
N LEU A 8 -12.96 -10.16 -7.67
CA LEU A 8 -14.07 -9.55 -8.40
C LEU A 8 -15.12 -10.58 -8.82
N LYS A 9 -14.71 -11.81 -9.14
CA LYS A 9 -15.58 -12.88 -9.66
C LYS A 9 -16.00 -13.82 -8.55
N GLU A 10 -17.26 -14.26 -8.60
CA GLU A 10 -17.79 -15.28 -7.69
C GLU A 10 -17.03 -16.61 -7.86
N GLY A 11 -16.65 -17.23 -6.75
CA GLY A 11 -15.91 -18.48 -6.71
C GLY A 11 -14.39 -18.34 -6.71
N GLU A 12 -13.85 -17.17 -6.99
CA GLU A 12 -12.42 -16.87 -6.80
C GLU A 12 -12.14 -16.54 -5.32
N LYS A 13 -10.86 -16.62 -4.93
CA LYS A 13 -10.37 -16.18 -3.62
C LYS A 13 -9.41 -15.00 -3.80
N GLN A 14 -9.18 -14.26 -2.72
CA GLN A 14 -8.22 -13.16 -2.73
C GLN A 14 -6.82 -13.65 -3.12
N GLU A 15 -6.44 -14.85 -2.70
CA GLU A 15 -5.15 -15.47 -2.99
C GLU A 15 -4.96 -15.84 -4.47
N ASP A 16 -6.03 -15.90 -5.24
CA ASP A 16 -5.97 -16.09 -6.70
C ASP A 16 -5.62 -14.79 -7.42
N CYS A 17 -5.83 -13.65 -6.78
CA CYS A 17 -5.62 -12.31 -7.33
C CYS A 17 -4.18 -11.82 -7.13
N GLN A 18 -3.83 -10.75 -7.82
CA GLN A 18 -2.49 -10.16 -7.73
C GLN A 18 -2.50 -8.65 -7.91
N LEU A 19 -1.51 -8.01 -7.32
CA LEU A 19 -1.18 -6.61 -7.56
C LEU A 19 -0.19 -6.51 -8.73
N VAL A 20 -0.34 -5.47 -9.55
CA VAL A 20 0.54 -5.19 -10.69
C VAL A 20 1.11 -3.79 -10.54
N PHE A 21 2.43 -3.68 -10.44
CA PHE A 21 3.12 -2.40 -10.23
C PHE A 21 3.70 -1.86 -11.54
N ASP A 22 4.02 -0.58 -11.59
CA ASP A 22 4.73 0.06 -12.70
C ASP A 22 6.28 -0.11 -12.60
N THR A 23 6.75 -0.95 -11.71
CA THR A 23 8.16 -1.34 -11.54
C THR A 23 8.35 -2.86 -11.61
N GLU A 24 9.55 -3.31 -11.94
CA GLU A 24 9.94 -4.73 -11.99
C GLU A 24 10.86 -5.16 -10.83
N GLY A 25 11.44 -4.18 -10.14
CA GLY A 25 12.33 -4.44 -9.01
C GLY A 25 11.59 -4.85 -7.73
N PRO A 26 12.28 -5.46 -6.76
CA PRO A 26 11.68 -5.74 -5.47
C PRO A 26 11.27 -4.43 -4.79
N LEU A 27 10.17 -4.48 -4.05
CA LEU A 27 9.74 -3.37 -3.21
C LEU A 27 10.20 -3.61 -1.78
N THR A 28 10.54 -2.54 -1.09
CA THR A 28 10.84 -2.57 0.35
C THR A 28 9.63 -2.03 1.11
N SER A 29 9.08 -2.84 2.00
CA SER A 29 8.01 -2.45 2.91
C SER A 29 8.54 -2.22 4.31
N SER A 30 8.16 -1.12 4.94
CA SER A 30 8.29 -0.92 6.37
C SER A 30 7.32 -1.85 7.11
N ILE A 31 7.64 -2.19 8.36
CA ILE A 31 6.84 -3.07 9.22
C ILE A 31 6.39 -2.28 10.43
N VAL A 32 5.15 -2.46 10.84
CA VAL A 32 4.61 -1.90 12.09
C VAL A 32 4.63 -2.95 13.21
N ASN A 33 4.77 -2.49 14.44
CA ASN A 33 4.61 -3.31 15.63
C ASN A 33 3.13 -3.39 16.04
N GLU A 34 2.83 -4.11 17.11
CA GLU A 34 1.46 -4.28 17.62
C GLU A 34 0.79 -2.96 18.07
N GLU A 35 1.57 -1.92 18.34
CA GLU A 35 1.10 -0.59 18.69
C GLU A 35 0.88 0.32 17.48
N GLY A 36 1.21 -0.15 16.26
CA GLY A 36 1.08 0.59 15.01
C GLY A 36 2.25 1.55 14.72
N ALA A 37 3.33 1.49 15.50
CA ALA A 37 4.55 2.24 15.23
C ALA A 37 5.49 1.46 14.28
N LEU A 38 6.29 2.17 13.49
CA LEU A 38 7.24 1.52 12.59
C LEU A 38 8.43 0.92 13.36
N CYS A 39 8.69 -0.36 13.10
CA CYS A 39 9.91 -1.03 13.52
C CYS A 39 11.12 -0.61 12.69
N PRO A 40 12.36 -0.81 13.17
CA PRO A 40 13.57 -0.62 12.36
C PRO A 40 13.76 -1.69 11.28
N ARG A 41 12.94 -2.76 11.30
CA ARG A 41 12.97 -3.84 10.30
C ARG A 41 12.16 -3.46 9.06
N THR A 42 12.58 -3.99 7.92
CA THR A 42 11.86 -3.92 6.66
C THR A 42 11.65 -5.32 6.08
N LYS A 43 10.67 -5.44 5.18
CA LYS A 43 10.34 -6.64 4.43
C LYS A 43 10.58 -6.41 2.95
N ILE A 44 11.23 -7.35 2.29
CA ILE A 44 11.41 -7.31 0.83
C ILE A 44 10.26 -8.05 0.18
N LEU A 45 9.56 -7.38 -0.71
CA LEU A 45 8.50 -7.92 -1.55
C LEU A 45 9.09 -8.22 -2.92
N ASN A 46 9.35 -9.49 -3.20
CA ASN A 46 9.86 -9.92 -4.49
C ASN A 46 8.73 -9.96 -5.51
N LEU A 47 8.85 -9.19 -6.58
CA LEU A 47 7.90 -9.19 -7.68
C LEU A 47 8.27 -10.30 -8.69
N PHE A 48 7.27 -10.95 -9.24
CA PHE A 48 7.42 -11.80 -10.40
C PHE A 48 7.08 -10.99 -11.66
N GLY A 49 8.10 -10.49 -12.34
CA GLY A 49 7.93 -9.39 -13.28
C GLY A 49 7.46 -8.14 -12.53
N LYS A 50 6.25 -7.69 -12.81
CA LYS A 50 5.59 -6.55 -12.14
C LYS A 50 4.55 -6.98 -11.11
N CYS A 51 4.40 -8.28 -10.86
CA CYS A 51 3.28 -8.83 -10.10
C CYS A 51 3.67 -9.26 -8.70
N LEU A 52 2.78 -9.02 -7.75
CA LEU A 52 2.81 -9.55 -6.38
C LEU A 52 1.49 -10.28 -6.11
N LYS A 53 1.55 -11.57 -5.82
CA LYS A 53 0.36 -12.33 -5.42
C LYS A 53 -0.13 -11.92 -4.05
N LEU A 54 -1.46 -11.91 -3.88
CA LEU A 54 -2.12 -11.65 -2.60
C LEU A 54 -2.15 -12.92 -1.75
N GLU A 55 -0.97 -13.47 -1.43
CA GLU A 55 -0.83 -14.70 -0.65
C GLU A 55 -1.45 -14.55 0.75
N GLU A 56 -1.93 -15.66 1.33
CA GLU A 56 -2.65 -15.73 2.60
C GLU A 56 -1.92 -14.99 3.76
N HIS A 57 -0.60 -15.06 3.79
CA HIS A 57 0.23 -14.48 4.86
C HIS A 57 0.83 -13.11 4.54
N LEU A 58 0.41 -12.50 3.41
CA LEU A 58 0.99 -11.24 2.95
C LEU A 58 0.81 -10.10 3.96
N PHE A 59 -0.31 -10.10 4.67
CA PHE A 59 -0.72 -9.06 5.62
C PHE A 59 -0.60 -9.48 7.09
N ASP A 60 0.11 -10.55 7.42
CA ASP A 60 0.26 -11.02 8.81
C ASP A 60 0.96 -10.02 9.72
N GLU A 61 1.77 -9.13 9.16
CA GLU A 61 2.45 -8.03 9.85
C GLU A 61 1.77 -6.67 9.55
N ASP A 62 0.42 -6.66 9.39
CA ASP A 62 -0.38 -5.49 9.06
C ASP A 62 -0.16 -4.99 7.61
N ALA A 63 -0.34 -3.71 7.35
CA ALA A 63 -0.21 -3.11 6.03
C ALA A 63 1.20 -3.22 5.46
N LEU A 64 1.29 -3.39 4.15
CA LEU A 64 2.53 -3.17 3.41
C LEU A 64 2.71 -1.66 3.26
N ILE A 65 3.74 -1.09 3.88
CA ILE A 65 4.03 0.34 3.83
C ILE A 65 5.24 0.57 2.94
N ILE A 66 4.99 1.09 1.75
CA ILE A 66 6.02 1.30 0.73
C ILE A 66 6.29 2.79 0.61
N GLU A 67 7.53 3.20 0.91
CA GLU A 67 7.98 4.58 0.99
C GLU A 67 8.91 4.93 -0.19
N ASN A 68 9.20 6.22 -0.37
CA ASN A 68 10.21 6.72 -1.31
C ASN A 68 9.88 6.50 -2.79
N HIS A 69 8.63 6.70 -3.21
CA HIS A 69 8.18 6.64 -4.61
C HIS A 69 8.60 5.35 -5.33
N GLN A 70 8.57 4.19 -4.66
CA GLN A 70 8.96 2.92 -5.26
C GLN A 70 8.01 2.46 -6.36
N ALA A 71 6.76 2.92 -6.35
CA ALA A 71 5.77 2.79 -7.42
C ALA A 71 4.78 3.95 -7.35
N GLN A 72 4.15 4.27 -8.50
CA GLN A 72 3.15 5.35 -8.61
C GLN A 72 1.86 4.88 -9.29
N ARG A 73 1.83 3.62 -9.76
CA ARG A 73 0.64 2.98 -10.31
C ARG A 73 0.56 1.54 -9.83
N ILE A 74 -0.60 1.18 -9.31
CA ILE A 74 -0.87 -0.15 -8.79
C ILE A 74 -2.16 -0.65 -9.42
N GLY A 75 -2.06 -1.75 -10.18
CA GLY A 75 -3.21 -2.46 -10.72
C GLY A 75 -3.65 -3.59 -9.79
N LEU A 76 -4.95 -3.90 -9.81
CA LEU A 76 -5.52 -5.07 -9.18
C LEU A 76 -6.02 -6.00 -10.28
N ALA A 77 -5.48 -7.22 -10.32
CA ALA A 77 -5.76 -8.21 -11.34
C ALA A 77 -6.44 -9.46 -10.77
N ASP A 78 -7.33 -10.05 -11.56
CA ASP A 78 -8.02 -11.29 -11.25
C ASP A 78 -7.11 -12.53 -11.38
N ALA A 79 -7.67 -13.72 -11.15
CA ALA A 79 -6.98 -15.00 -11.24
C ALA A 79 -6.38 -15.29 -12.63
N ASP A 80 -6.97 -14.71 -13.68
CA ASP A 80 -6.47 -14.82 -15.06
C ASP A 80 -5.35 -13.82 -15.37
N GLY A 81 -4.99 -12.97 -14.40
CA GLY A 81 -4.00 -11.91 -14.54
C GLY A 81 -4.52 -10.68 -15.28
N LYS A 82 -5.83 -10.57 -15.50
CA LYS A 82 -6.46 -9.42 -16.13
C LYS A 82 -6.63 -8.29 -15.10
N VAL A 83 -5.95 -7.17 -15.36
CA VAL A 83 -6.12 -5.95 -14.54
C VAL A 83 -7.53 -5.40 -14.78
N TYR A 84 -8.32 -5.24 -13.72
CA TYR A 84 -9.66 -4.69 -13.76
C TYR A 84 -9.78 -3.30 -13.12
N LEU A 85 -8.74 -2.89 -12.38
CA LEU A 85 -8.68 -1.59 -11.72
C LEU A 85 -7.22 -1.16 -11.59
N GLU A 86 -6.95 0.13 -11.73
CA GLU A 86 -5.65 0.73 -11.40
C GLU A 86 -5.85 1.97 -10.53
N VAL A 87 -4.91 2.21 -9.61
CA VAL A 87 -4.78 3.44 -8.84
C VAL A 87 -3.49 4.12 -9.25
N GLU A 88 -3.59 5.36 -9.74
CA GLU A 88 -2.44 6.22 -10.06
C GLU A 88 -2.35 7.39 -9.08
N PHE A 89 -1.16 7.72 -8.64
CA PHE A 89 -0.92 8.75 -7.64
C PHE A 89 0.51 9.31 -7.72
N ASP A 90 0.69 10.49 -7.14
CA ASP A 90 2.00 11.13 -6.93
C ASP A 90 2.32 11.22 -5.42
N ALA A 91 1.86 10.24 -4.65
CA ALA A 91 2.16 10.18 -3.24
C ALA A 91 3.57 9.61 -3.00
N PRO A 92 4.34 10.14 -2.04
CA PRO A 92 5.69 9.67 -1.75
C PRO A 92 5.73 8.28 -1.11
N LEU A 93 4.60 7.83 -0.58
CA LEU A 93 4.44 6.52 0.04
C LEU A 93 3.00 6.03 -0.15
N PHE A 94 2.79 4.75 0.03
CA PHE A 94 1.47 4.14 -0.04
C PHE A 94 1.36 2.92 0.87
N GLY A 95 0.13 2.64 1.31
CA GLY A 95 -0.24 1.44 2.02
C GLY A 95 -1.00 0.46 1.13
N ILE A 96 -0.77 -0.83 1.33
CA ILE A 96 -1.61 -1.89 0.79
C ILE A 96 -2.03 -2.77 1.97
N TRP A 97 -3.34 -3.02 2.09
CA TRP A 97 -3.85 -3.70 3.25
C TRP A 97 -5.11 -4.53 2.97
N SER A 98 -5.20 -5.64 3.66
CA SER A 98 -6.43 -6.41 3.86
C SER A 98 -6.37 -7.05 5.26
N PRO A 99 -7.49 -7.26 5.95
CA PRO A 99 -7.46 -7.85 7.29
C PRO A 99 -6.90 -9.28 7.25
N ALA A 100 -5.76 -9.49 7.91
CA ALA A 100 -5.11 -10.79 7.99
C ALA A 100 -6.04 -11.88 8.52
N LYS A 101 -5.99 -13.08 7.93
CA LYS A 101 -6.71 -14.28 8.39
C LYS A 101 -8.25 -14.16 8.42
N LYS A 102 -8.82 -13.12 7.82
CA LYS A 102 -10.28 -12.90 7.82
C LYS A 102 -10.93 -13.17 6.46
N HIS A 103 -10.15 -13.48 5.43
CA HIS A 103 -10.63 -13.70 4.06
C HIS A 103 -11.62 -12.61 3.62
N ALA A 104 -11.30 -11.36 3.95
CA ALA A 104 -12.13 -10.22 3.60
C ALA A 104 -12.15 -10.04 2.08
N PRO A 105 -13.33 -9.78 1.46
CA PRO A 105 -13.46 -9.71 0.01
C PRO A 105 -13.01 -8.37 -0.57
N PHE A 106 -11.95 -7.79 -0.04
CA PHE A 106 -11.41 -6.51 -0.51
C PHE A 106 -9.91 -6.38 -0.23
N VAL A 107 -9.27 -5.49 -0.96
CA VAL A 107 -7.92 -4.99 -0.68
C VAL A 107 -7.93 -3.47 -0.75
N CYS A 108 -7.18 -2.82 0.13
CA CYS A 108 -6.97 -1.38 0.13
C CYS A 108 -5.69 -1.06 -0.65
N ILE A 109 -5.73 0.02 -1.46
CA ILE A 109 -4.57 0.62 -2.12
C ILE A 109 -4.62 2.10 -1.78
N GLU A 110 -3.74 2.55 -0.92
CA GLU A 110 -3.86 3.81 -0.19
C GLU A 110 -2.68 4.73 -0.46
N PRO A 111 -2.82 5.74 -1.34
CA PRO A 111 -1.80 6.78 -1.46
C PRO A 111 -1.69 7.60 -0.19
N TRP A 112 -0.46 7.77 0.35
CA TRP A 112 -0.24 8.46 1.62
C TRP A 112 0.75 9.62 1.48
N TYR A 113 0.49 10.69 2.24
CA TYR A 113 1.36 11.86 2.39
C TYR A 113 1.86 12.01 3.84
N GLY A 114 1.80 10.95 4.60
CA GLY A 114 2.24 10.81 5.97
C GLY A 114 1.94 9.41 6.46
N ARG A 115 2.55 9.00 7.56
CA ARG A 115 2.33 7.69 8.20
C ARG A 115 2.56 7.77 9.71
N SER A 116 2.36 6.66 10.40
CA SER A 116 2.71 6.55 11.82
C SER A 116 4.21 6.75 12.04
N ASP A 117 4.56 7.18 13.24
CA ASP A 117 5.94 7.42 13.62
C ASP A 117 6.69 6.10 13.88
N ARG A 118 8.02 6.19 13.98
CA ARG A 118 8.84 5.06 14.40
C ARG A 118 8.69 4.80 15.90
N GLU A 119 8.95 3.57 16.32
CA GLU A 119 8.89 3.19 17.74
C GLU A 119 9.88 3.95 18.64
N ASP A 120 10.97 4.48 18.06
CA ASP A 120 11.99 5.29 18.71
C ASP A 120 11.85 6.80 18.47
N PHE A 121 10.68 7.25 17.99
CA PHE A 121 10.42 8.66 17.72
C PHE A 121 10.53 9.51 19.00
N ASP A 122 11.19 10.64 18.92
CA ASP A 122 11.50 11.53 20.04
C ASP A 122 10.31 12.39 20.52
N HIS A 123 9.17 12.27 19.87
CA HIS A 123 7.93 13.04 20.10
C HIS A 123 8.06 14.55 19.83
N ILE A 124 9.07 14.97 19.10
CA ILE A 124 9.22 16.34 18.63
C ILE A 124 8.61 16.46 17.24
N LEU A 125 7.54 17.25 17.08
CA LEU A 125 6.76 17.33 15.85
C LEU A 125 7.62 17.70 14.64
N GLU A 126 8.59 18.59 14.82
CA GLU A 126 9.49 19.04 13.76
C GLU A 126 10.43 17.95 13.23
N ASN A 127 10.66 16.90 14.01
CA ASN A 127 11.49 15.76 13.62
C ASN A 127 10.67 14.61 12.97
N ARG A 128 9.37 14.80 12.82
CA ARG A 128 8.49 13.78 12.27
C ARG A 128 8.80 13.50 10.80
N GLU A 129 9.03 12.22 10.47
CA GLU A 129 9.20 11.79 9.08
C GLU A 129 7.85 11.92 8.33
N TRP A 130 7.92 12.37 7.07
CA TRP A 130 6.74 12.58 6.21
C TRP A 130 5.71 13.57 6.78
N GLY A 131 6.16 14.51 7.61
CA GLY A 131 5.33 15.63 8.05
C GLY A 131 5.02 16.57 6.88
N ASN A 132 3.85 17.19 6.93
CA ASN A 132 3.48 18.24 5.98
C ASN A 132 3.41 19.56 6.75
N GLU A 133 4.11 20.57 6.26
CA GLU A 133 4.15 21.91 6.84
C GLU A 133 3.62 22.92 5.83
N LEU A 134 2.81 23.87 6.30
CA LEU A 134 2.22 24.92 5.49
C LEU A 134 2.36 26.25 6.22
N GLU A 135 2.74 27.27 5.48
CA GLU A 135 2.68 28.65 5.98
C GLU A 135 1.21 29.15 5.99
N PRO A 136 0.90 30.14 6.85
CA PRO A 136 -0.44 30.73 6.89
C PRO A 136 -0.89 31.24 5.52
N GLY A 137 -1.98 30.67 5.00
CA GLY A 137 -2.54 31.00 3.69
C GLY A 137 -2.16 30.03 2.57
N ASP A 138 -1.24 29.12 2.80
CA ASP A 138 -0.92 28.06 1.85
C ASP A 138 -2.03 26.99 1.77
N ILE A 139 -2.05 26.27 0.67
CA ILE A 139 -3.01 25.20 0.40
C ILE A 139 -2.25 23.89 0.13
N PHE A 140 -2.63 22.84 0.85
CA PHE A 140 -2.23 21.46 0.53
C PHE A 140 -3.31 20.84 -0.35
N GLU A 141 -2.98 20.54 -1.60
CA GLU A 141 -3.89 19.92 -2.56
C GLU A 141 -3.21 18.73 -3.23
N LYS A 142 -3.83 17.57 -3.15
CA LYS A 142 -3.35 16.32 -3.75
C LYS A 142 -4.51 15.53 -4.31
N ASP A 143 -4.24 14.78 -5.36
CA ASP A 143 -5.21 13.90 -6.00
C ASP A 143 -4.62 12.51 -6.28
N TYR A 144 -5.49 11.57 -6.55
CA TYR A 144 -5.16 10.28 -7.13
C TYR A 144 -6.29 9.88 -8.10
N LYS A 145 -5.98 8.96 -9.00
CA LYS A 145 -6.93 8.50 -10.02
C LYS A 145 -7.24 7.03 -9.83
N ILE A 146 -8.51 6.68 -9.97
CA ILE A 146 -8.97 5.29 -10.05
C ILE A 146 -9.43 5.05 -11.48
N LEU A 147 -8.78 4.10 -12.17
CA LEU A 147 -9.10 3.72 -13.53
C LEU A 147 -9.76 2.34 -13.51
N VAL A 148 -11.03 2.27 -13.84
CA VAL A 148 -11.77 1.01 -14.01
C VAL A 148 -11.62 0.55 -15.45
N LYS A 149 -11.27 -0.74 -15.63
CA LYS A 149 -10.97 -1.35 -16.94
C LYS A 149 -12.13 -2.19 -17.48
#